data_39fb73410d0109c2f4975c2aa902314e
#
_entry.id   39fb73410d0109c2f4975c2aa902314e
#
_cell.length_a   1.000
_cell.length_b   1.000
_cell.length_c   1.000
_cell.angle_alpha   90.00
_cell.angle_beta   90.00
_cell.angle_gamma   90.00
#
_symmetry.space_group_name_H-M   'P 1'
#
loop_
_entity.id
_entity.type
_entity.pdbx_description
1 polymer ?
#
loop_
_entity_poly.entity_id
_entity_poly.type
_entity_poly.pdbx_seq_one_letter_code
_entity_poly.pdbx_strand_id
1 'polypeptide(L)'
;VRPSVKQDDSQRMEDDLTHKLFDIIKVNNTIRDKLSNDPNSDVDIYSMNLQYHIATLINNELSGGINQAAHRSGRPLKAITQRLKGKEGRIRNNLMGKRVDFSARSVITPDPNIELDELGVPIIIAKNLTYPEIVNNFNKDKLNIYLQNGSEIYPGVKSVIQNGITKSVSNVN
;
A
#
# COMPACT_ATOMS: atom_id res chain seq x y z
N VAL A 1 -7.87 10.33 4.83
CA VAL A 1 -8.21 11.13 3.64
C VAL A 1 -7.02 11.09 2.69
N ARG A 2 -7.26 10.81 1.42
CA ARG A 2 -6.23 10.78 0.38
C ARG A 2 -6.29 12.05 -0.47
N PRO A 3 -5.14 12.54 -0.98
CA PRO A 3 -5.15 13.68 -1.88
C PRO A 3 -5.92 13.35 -3.18
N SER A 4 -6.49 14.38 -3.80
CA SER A 4 -7.14 14.25 -5.10
C SER A 4 -6.14 13.85 -6.18
N VAL A 5 -6.55 12.96 -7.09
CA VAL A 5 -5.74 12.48 -8.20
C VAL A 5 -6.18 13.20 -9.48
N LYS A 6 -5.23 13.74 -10.25
CA LYS A 6 -5.47 14.22 -11.61
C LYS A 6 -5.70 13.01 -12.53
N GLN A 7 -6.83 12.96 -13.19
CA GLN A 7 -7.12 11.95 -14.20
C GLN A 7 -6.80 12.48 -15.59
N ASP A 8 -7.14 13.75 -15.85
CA ASP A 8 -6.81 14.53 -17.04
C ASP A 8 -6.52 15.97 -16.64
N ASP A 9 -6.04 16.81 -17.54
CA ASP A 9 -5.68 18.21 -17.26
C ASP A 9 -6.85 19.05 -16.71
N SER A 10 -8.09 18.62 -16.92
CA SER A 10 -9.30 19.35 -16.50
C SER A 10 -10.07 18.73 -15.34
N GLN A 11 -9.83 17.44 -14.99
CA GLN A 11 -10.64 16.75 -13.98
C GLN A 11 -9.79 16.17 -12.86
N ARG A 12 -10.14 16.54 -11.61
CA ARG A 12 -9.62 15.91 -10.39
C ARG A 12 -10.65 14.93 -9.83
N MET A 13 -10.19 13.72 -9.50
CA MET A 13 -10.99 12.73 -8.78
C MET A 13 -10.67 12.79 -7.30
N GLU A 14 -11.71 12.96 -6.51
CA GLU A 14 -11.64 12.87 -5.05
C GLU A 14 -11.80 11.40 -4.60
N ASP A 15 -11.18 11.05 -3.47
CA ASP A 15 -11.34 9.73 -2.86
C ASP A 15 -12.77 9.54 -2.33
N ASP A 16 -13.29 8.31 -2.39
CA ASP A 16 -14.64 7.95 -1.95
C ASP A 16 -14.92 8.34 -0.50
N LEU A 17 -13.91 8.22 0.39
CA LEU A 17 -14.02 8.66 1.79
C LEU A 17 -14.12 10.18 1.90
N THR A 18 -13.45 10.94 1.03
CA THR A 18 -13.53 12.40 1.00
C THR A 18 -14.95 12.86 0.66
N HIS A 19 -15.58 12.23 -0.33
CA HIS A 19 -16.97 12.51 -0.66
C HIS A 19 -17.90 12.29 0.54
N LYS A 20 -17.75 11.17 1.24
CA LYS A 20 -18.56 10.86 2.41
C LYS A 20 -18.33 11.81 3.58
N LEU A 21 -17.08 12.20 3.83
CA LEU A 21 -16.78 13.19 4.86
C LEU A 21 -17.37 14.56 4.53
N PHE A 22 -17.35 14.94 3.26
CA PHE A 22 -17.99 16.18 2.81
C PHE A 22 -19.51 16.14 3.06
N ASP A 23 -20.19 15.04 2.71
CA ASP A 23 -21.62 14.87 2.95
C ASP A 23 -21.95 14.95 4.46
N ILE A 24 -21.16 14.29 5.30
CA ILE A 24 -21.33 14.34 6.78
C ILE A 24 -21.20 15.78 7.29
N ILE A 25 -20.17 16.50 6.88
CA ILE A 25 -19.93 17.88 7.30
C ILE A 25 -21.07 18.77 6.84
N LYS A 26 -21.53 18.62 5.61
CA LYS A 26 -22.65 19.40 5.05
C LYS A 26 -23.93 19.21 5.85
N VAL A 27 -24.32 17.97 6.11
CA VAL A 27 -25.54 17.67 6.89
C VAL A 27 -25.40 18.14 8.34
N ASN A 28 -24.24 17.95 8.96
CA ASN A 28 -23.97 18.42 10.32
C ASN A 28 -24.09 19.96 10.43
N ASN A 29 -23.54 20.70 9.45
CA ASN A 29 -23.69 22.16 9.43
C ASN A 29 -25.17 22.57 9.27
N THR A 30 -25.93 21.89 8.40
CA THR A 30 -27.37 22.15 8.25
C THR A 30 -28.14 21.93 9.57
N ILE A 31 -27.81 20.88 10.32
CA ILE A 31 -28.40 20.64 11.66
C ILE A 31 -28.04 21.77 12.62
N ARG A 32 -26.74 22.15 12.66
CA ARG A 32 -26.26 23.22 13.52
C ARG A 32 -26.96 24.55 13.23
N ASP A 33 -27.07 24.92 11.96
CA ASP A 33 -27.72 26.18 11.54
C ASP A 33 -29.20 26.20 11.90
N LYS A 34 -29.91 25.07 11.72
CA LYS A 34 -31.34 24.98 12.13
C LYS A 34 -31.53 25.14 13.63
N LEU A 35 -30.71 24.42 14.44
CA LEU A 35 -30.79 24.51 15.91
C LEU A 35 -30.38 25.89 16.42
N SER A 36 -29.49 26.62 15.72
CA SER A 36 -29.09 27.97 16.08
C SER A 36 -30.19 28.99 15.80
N ASN A 37 -30.98 28.78 14.73
CA ASN A 37 -32.07 29.65 14.34
C ASN A 37 -33.38 29.39 15.14
N ASP A 38 -33.68 28.13 15.40
CA ASP A 38 -34.84 27.68 16.21
C ASP A 38 -34.46 26.42 16.99
N PRO A 39 -34.25 26.54 18.34
CA PRO A 39 -33.91 25.42 19.20
C PRO A 39 -34.98 24.30 19.23
N ASN A 40 -36.22 24.58 18.89
CA ASN A 40 -37.32 23.62 18.85
C ASN A 40 -37.56 23.05 17.44
N SER A 41 -36.73 23.36 16.45
CA SER A 41 -36.90 22.86 15.09
C SER A 41 -36.80 21.33 15.04
N ASP A 42 -37.67 20.71 14.24
CA ASP A 42 -37.58 19.28 13.96
C ASP A 42 -36.36 18.97 13.11
N VAL A 43 -35.39 18.27 13.69
CA VAL A 43 -34.14 17.86 13.04
C VAL A 43 -34.04 16.36 12.79
N ASP A 44 -35.10 15.59 13.06
CA ASP A 44 -35.10 14.13 13.02
C ASP A 44 -34.71 13.60 11.64
N ILE A 45 -35.28 14.17 10.57
CA ILE A 45 -34.95 13.79 9.18
C ILE A 45 -33.48 14.04 8.88
N TYR A 46 -32.91 15.14 9.33
CA TYR A 46 -31.49 15.46 9.12
C TYR A 46 -30.58 14.56 9.96
N SER A 47 -31.00 14.21 11.17
CA SER A 47 -30.33 13.27 12.05
C SER A 47 -30.27 11.88 11.43
N MET A 48 -31.37 11.37 10.88
CA MET A 48 -31.43 10.11 10.14
C MET A 48 -30.51 10.14 8.91
N ASN A 49 -30.50 11.26 8.17
CA ASN A 49 -29.60 11.41 7.02
C ASN A 49 -28.13 11.44 7.44
N LEU A 50 -27.79 12.12 8.52
CA LEU A 50 -26.44 12.10 9.10
C LEU A 50 -26.03 10.69 9.48
N GLN A 51 -26.90 9.95 10.15
CA GLN A 51 -26.66 8.57 10.54
C GLN A 51 -26.43 7.65 9.31
N TYR A 52 -27.23 7.84 8.25
CA TYR A 52 -27.00 7.13 6.98
C TYR A 52 -25.61 7.41 6.39
N HIS A 53 -25.16 8.67 6.37
CA HIS A 53 -23.85 9.01 5.86
C HIS A 53 -22.71 8.43 6.72
N ILE A 54 -22.87 8.40 8.04
CA ILE A 54 -21.89 7.78 8.96
C ILE A 54 -21.87 6.26 8.77
N ALA A 55 -23.04 5.62 8.70
CA ALA A 55 -23.15 4.18 8.49
C ALA A 55 -22.50 3.76 7.16
N THR A 56 -22.77 4.50 6.07
CA THR A 56 -22.19 4.23 4.75
C THR A 56 -20.72 4.62 4.60
N LEU A 57 -20.18 5.46 5.48
CA LEU A 57 -18.73 5.68 5.61
C LEU A 57 -18.01 4.42 6.13
N ILE A 58 -18.62 3.77 7.12
CA ILE A 58 -18.06 2.57 7.77
C ILE A 58 -18.30 1.34 6.90
N ASN A 59 -19.54 1.09 6.51
CA ASN A 59 -19.96 -0.03 5.68
C ASN A 59 -21.01 0.38 4.67
N ASN A 60 -20.72 0.26 3.39
CA ASN A 60 -21.65 0.58 2.30
C ASN A 60 -22.44 -0.65 1.79
N GLU A 61 -22.26 -1.81 2.39
CA GLU A 61 -23.02 -3.04 2.11
C GLU A 61 -24.07 -3.27 3.21
N LEU A 62 -24.97 -2.29 3.38
CA LEU A 62 -26.02 -2.38 4.38
C LEU A 62 -27.11 -3.36 3.91
N SER A 63 -27.48 -4.30 4.77
CA SER A 63 -28.63 -5.18 4.59
C SER A 63 -29.93 -4.46 5.00
N GLY A 64 -31.07 -4.87 4.46
CA GLY A 64 -32.37 -4.33 4.86
C GLY A 64 -32.99 -3.29 3.92
N GLY A 65 -32.61 -3.30 2.62
CA GLY A 65 -33.24 -2.43 1.61
C GLY A 65 -32.77 -0.97 1.60
N ILE A 66 -31.73 -0.66 2.37
CA ILE A 66 -31.11 0.66 2.36
C ILE A 66 -30.23 0.78 1.10
N ASN A 67 -30.48 1.82 0.31
CA ASN A 67 -29.72 2.07 -0.90
C ASN A 67 -28.23 2.33 -0.59
N GLN A 68 -27.36 1.67 -1.35
CA GLN A 68 -25.95 1.92 -1.27
C GLN A 68 -25.60 3.34 -1.73
N ALA A 69 -24.67 3.98 -1.02
CA ALA A 69 -24.12 5.24 -1.48
C ALA A 69 -23.28 5.03 -2.73
N ALA A 70 -23.58 5.75 -3.80
CA ALA A 70 -22.94 5.61 -5.10
C ALA A 70 -22.53 6.97 -5.68
N HIS A 71 -21.56 6.93 -6.58
CA HIS A 71 -21.23 8.06 -7.45
C HIS A 71 -22.38 8.36 -8.43
N ARG A 72 -22.34 9.53 -9.07
CA ARG A 72 -23.28 9.88 -10.15
C ARG A 72 -23.29 8.86 -11.30
N SER A 73 -22.19 8.13 -11.52
CA SER A 73 -22.07 7.04 -12.50
C SER A 73 -22.70 5.72 -12.05
N GLY A 74 -23.33 5.65 -10.88
CA GLY A 74 -23.91 4.42 -10.34
C GLY A 74 -22.91 3.49 -9.64
N ARG A 75 -21.61 3.77 -9.69
CA ARG A 75 -20.59 2.98 -8.99
C ARG A 75 -20.72 3.16 -7.47
N PRO A 76 -20.85 2.08 -6.67
CA PRO A 76 -20.90 2.19 -5.22
C PRO A 76 -19.59 2.76 -4.65
N LEU A 77 -19.72 3.62 -3.64
CA LEU A 77 -18.57 4.17 -2.91
C LEU A 77 -17.91 3.10 -2.05
N LYS A 78 -16.58 3.05 -2.06
CA LYS A 78 -15.81 2.15 -1.21
C LYS A 78 -15.70 2.71 0.20
N ALA A 79 -16.42 2.10 1.14
CA ALA A 79 -16.35 2.40 2.57
C ALA A 79 -15.11 1.76 3.23
N ILE A 80 -14.91 2.04 4.52
CA ILE A 80 -13.78 1.51 5.30
C ILE A 80 -13.79 -0.02 5.30
N THR A 81 -14.96 -0.64 5.53
CA THR A 81 -15.09 -2.12 5.54
C THR A 81 -14.64 -2.75 4.22
N GLN A 82 -15.04 -2.18 3.06
CA GLN A 82 -14.63 -2.69 1.75
C GLN A 82 -13.14 -2.54 1.47
N ARG A 83 -12.46 -1.61 2.16
CA ARG A 83 -10.99 -1.46 2.07
C ARG A 83 -10.23 -2.49 2.91
N LEU A 84 -10.85 -3.01 3.96
CA LEU A 84 -10.23 -3.97 4.87
C LEU A 84 -10.51 -5.42 4.48
N LYS A 85 -11.77 -5.73 4.11
CA LYS A 85 -12.19 -7.11 3.82
C LYS A 85 -11.83 -7.55 2.41
N GLY A 86 -11.90 -8.86 2.22
CA GLY A 86 -11.74 -9.49 0.92
C GLY A 86 -10.30 -9.78 0.51
N LYS A 87 -10.15 -10.38 -0.68
CA LYS A 87 -8.87 -10.83 -1.22
C LYS A 87 -7.91 -9.67 -1.50
N GLU A 88 -8.45 -8.54 -1.93
CA GLU A 88 -7.70 -7.32 -2.28
C GLU A 88 -7.66 -6.31 -1.12
N GLY A 89 -8.29 -6.64 0.02
CA GLY A 89 -8.31 -5.78 1.20
C GLY A 89 -6.97 -5.71 1.92
N ARG A 90 -6.85 -4.76 2.81
CA ARG A 90 -5.60 -4.50 3.55
C ARG A 90 -5.15 -5.68 4.39
N ILE A 91 -6.08 -6.44 4.98
CA ILE A 91 -5.73 -7.56 5.85
C ILE A 91 -5.05 -8.67 5.03
N ARG A 92 -5.70 -9.19 3.99
CA ARG A 92 -5.16 -10.32 3.21
C ARG A 92 -4.04 -9.92 2.25
N ASN A 93 -4.10 -8.74 1.65
CA ASN A 93 -3.19 -8.35 0.57
C ASN A 93 -1.98 -7.51 1.02
N ASN A 94 -1.99 -6.94 2.23
CA ASN A 94 -0.91 -6.09 2.71
C ASN A 94 -0.36 -6.47 4.09
N LEU A 95 -1.13 -7.17 4.93
CA LEU A 95 -0.70 -7.58 6.27
C LEU A 95 -0.33 -9.06 6.34
N MET A 96 -1.23 -9.96 5.94
CA MET A 96 -0.95 -11.40 5.94
C MET A 96 0.02 -11.80 4.82
N GLY A 97 -0.05 -11.14 3.69
CA GLY A 97 0.89 -11.28 2.59
C GLY A 97 1.12 -9.92 1.94
N LYS A 98 2.35 -9.65 1.49
CA LYS A 98 2.72 -8.42 0.81
C LYS A 98 3.80 -8.67 -0.22
N ARG A 99 3.92 -7.76 -1.19
CA ARG A 99 5.04 -7.77 -2.14
C ARG A 99 6.32 -7.40 -1.40
N VAL A 100 7.39 -8.10 -1.72
CA VAL A 100 8.72 -7.90 -1.14
C VAL A 100 9.74 -7.64 -2.23
N ASP A 101 10.77 -6.87 -1.89
CA ASP A 101 11.95 -6.69 -2.72
C ASP A 101 12.92 -7.87 -2.54
N PHE A 102 14.04 -7.87 -3.26
CA PHE A 102 15.08 -8.91 -3.19
C PHE A 102 14.53 -10.32 -3.46
N SER A 103 13.64 -10.44 -4.43
CA SER A 103 13.04 -11.70 -4.84
C SER A 103 13.31 -11.99 -6.31
N ALA A 104 13.31 -13.28 -6.66
CA ALA A 104 13.47 -13.74 -8.02
C ALA A 104 12.43 -14.79 -8.36
N ARG A 105 12.22 -15.01 -9.65
CA ARG A 105 11.31 -16.02 -10.18
C ARG A 105 11.92 -16.69 -11.41
N SER A 106 11.88 -18.02 -11.44
CA SER A 106 12.36 -18.81 -12.57
C SER A 106 11.56 -20.11 -12.67
N VAL A 107 11.78 -20.85 -13.73
CA VAL A 107 11.25 -22.20 -13.90
C VAL A 107 12.03 -23.14 -12.98
N ILE A 108 11.33 -24.04 -12.30
CA ILE A 108 11.93 -25.08 -11.49
C ILE A 108 11.96 -26.39 -12.28
N THR A 109 13.07 -27.12 -12.17
CA THR A 109 13.27 -28.44 -12.76
C THR A 109 13.84 -29.38 -11.69
N PRO A 110 13.52 -30.69 -11.74
CA PRO A 110 14.15 -31.64 -10.83
C PRO A 110 15.64 -31.83 -11.15
N ASP A 111 16.44 -32.00 -10.11
CA ASP A 111 17.86 -32.33 -10.22
C ASP A 111 18.17 -33.46 -9.21
N PRO A 112 18.60 -34.64 -9.68
CA PRO A 112 18.91 -35.76 -8.79
C PRO A 112 20.25 -35.62 -8.03
N ASN A 113 21.07 -34.59 -8.35
CA ASN A 113 22.36 -34.40 -7.73
C ASN A 113 22.36 -33.47 -6.52
N ILE A 114 21.21 -32.89 -6.19
CA ILE A 114 21.01 -32.03 -5.00
C ILE A 114 20.25 -32.77 -3.91
N GLU A 115 20.51 -32.41 -2.65
CA GLU A 115 19.83 -32.99 -1.51
C GLU A 115 18.43 -32.37 -1.30
N LEU A 116 17.63 -32.96 -0.40
CA LEU A 116 16.23 -32.54 -0.19
C LEU A 116 16.08 -31.12 0.39
N ASP A 117 17.09 -30.65 1.10
CA ASP A 117 17.17 -29.32 1.70
C ASP A 117 17.99 -28.32 0.89
N GLU A 118 18.46 -28.71 -0.29
CA GLU A 118 19.22 -27.87 -1.19
C GLU A 118 18.36 -27.29 -2.33
N LEU A 119 18.73 -26.08 -2.77
CA LEU A 119 18.13 -25.40 -3.91
C LEU A 119 19.21 -24.90 -4.86
N GLY A 120 19.20 -25.39 -6.10
CA GLY A 120 20.06 -24.88 -7.16
C GLY A 120 19.60 -23.52 -7.66
N VAL A 121 20.33 -22.47 -7.35
CA VAL A 121 20.03 -21.10 -7.80
C VAL A 121 20.92 -20.72 -9.00
N PRO A 122 20.34 -20.25 -10.13
CA PRO A 122 21.14 -19.76 -11.25
C PRO A 122 22.09 -18.63 -10.83
N ILE A 123 23.36 -18.71 -11.23
CA ILE A 123 24.39 -17.72 -10.88
C ILE A 123 24.01 -16.30 -11.29
N ILE A 124 23.27 -16.13 -12.38
CA ILE A 124 22.79 -14.82 -12.85
C ILE A 124 21.83 -14.20 -11.83
N ILE A 125 20.92 -14.99 -11.24
CA ILE A 125 20.02 -14.54 -10.19
C ILE A 125 20.82 -14.16 -8.95
N ALA A 126 21.77 -15.01 -8.52
CA ALA A 126 22.62 -14.75 -7.37
C ALA A 126 23.46 -13.46 -7.53
N LYS A 127 23.97 -13.19 -8.72
CA LYS A 127 24.70 -11.95 -9.03
C LYS A 127 23.79 -10.71 -9.09
N ASN A 128 22.53 -10.87 -9.48
CA ASN A 128 21.61 -9.74 -9.64
C ASN A 128 20.89 -9.34 -8.35
N LEU A 129 20.59 -10.30 -7.50
CA LEU A 129 19.95 -10.03 -6.21
C LEU A 129 20.98 -9.42 -5.25
N THR A 130 20.59 -8.32 -4.64
CA THR A 130 21.40 -7.63 -3.62
C THR A 130 20.56 -7.34 -2.40
N TYR A 131 21.15 -7.34 -1.24
CA TYR A 131 20.55 -6.88 0.01
C TYR A 131 21.51 -5.90 0.71
N PRO A 132 20.97 -4.92 1.47
CA PRO A 132 21.80 -3.99 2.22
C PRO A 132 22.37 -4.68 3.46
N GLU A 133 23.68 -4.58 3.66
CA GLU A 133 24.37 -5.05 4.86
C GLU A 133 25.10 -3.87 5.51
N ILE A 134 24.86 -3.66 6.82
CA ILE A 134 25.50 -2.59 7.57
C ILE A 134 26.89 -3.03 7.99
N VAL A 135 27.91 -2.23 7.63
CA VAL A 135 29.30 -2.50 8.00
C VAL A 135 29.51 -2.32 9.51
N ASN A 136 30.06 -3.33 10.13
CA ASN A 136 30.47 -3.32 11.54
C ASN A 136 31.84 -3.98 11.72
N ASN A 137 32.41 -3.93 12.91
CA ASN A 137 33.74 -4.47 13.18
C ASN A 137 33.84 -5.99 12.96
N PHE A 138 32.74 -6.74 13.03
CA PHE A 138 32.73 -8.20 12.87
C PHE A 138 32.68 -8.64 11.42
N ASN A 139 32.05 -7.86 10.52
CA ASN A 139 31.88 -8.24 9.11
C ASN A 139 32.81 -7.46 8.15
N LYS A 140 33.57 -6.47 8.67
CA LYS A 140 34.39 -5.58 7.87
C LYS A 140 35.38 -6.33 6.97
N ASP A 141 36.10 -7.33 7.50
CA ASP A 141 37.13 -8.06 6.74
C ASP A 141 36.49 -8.89 5.63
N LYS A 142 35.34 -9.53 5.91
CA LYS A 142 34.55 -10.26 4.93
C LYS A 142 34.05 -9.33 3.81
N LEU A 143 33.51 -8.18 4.18
CA LEU A 143 32.99 -7.21 3.23
C LEU A 143 34.08 -6.55 2.39
N ASN A 144 35.30 -6.40 2.92
CA ASN A 144 36.45 -5.93 2.16
C ASN A 144 36.84 -6.90 1.03
N ILE A 145 36.76 -8.20 1.28
CA ILE A 145 36.99 -9.21 0.24
C ILE A 145 35.92 -9.10 -0.85
N TYR A 146 34.66 -8.94 -0.47
CA TYR A 146 33.55 -8.75 -1.43
C TYR A 146 33.68 -7.45 -2.23
N LEU A 147 34.19 -6.39 -1.60
CA LEU A 147 34.48 -5.12 -2.28
C LEU A 147 35.56 -5.26 -3.34
N GLN A 148 36.63 -6.04 -3.06
CA GLN A 148 37.69 -6.35 -4.01
C GLN A 148 37.16 -7.18 -5.19
N ASN A 149 36.22 -8.09 -4.97
CA ASN A 149 35.58 -8.87 -6.01
C ASN A 149 34.72 -8.03 -6.98
N GLY A 150 34.24 -6.85 -6.53
CA GLY A 150 33.41 -5.97 -7.32
C GLY A 150 32.05 -6.56 -7.64
N SER A 151 31.45 -6.16 -8.77
CA SER A 151 30.16 -6.63 -9.24
C SER A 151 30.19 -7.89 -10.09
N GLU A 152 31.35 -8.26 -10.62
CA GLU A 152 31.48 -9.34 -11.59
C GLU A 152 31.73 -10.72 -10.96
N ILE A 153 32.41 -10.75 -9.85
CA ILE A 153 32.77 -11.99 -9.17
C ILE A 153 31.82 -12.21 -8.00
N TYR A 154 31.22 -13.40 -7.95
CA TYR A 154 30.37 -13.79 -6.81
C TYR A 154 31.20 -14.54 -5.77
N PRO A 155 31.08 -14.22 -4.47
CA PRO A 155 30.31 -13.14 -3.85
C PRO A 155 30.97 -11.77 -3.99
N GLY A 156 30.16 -10.72 -4.27
CA GLY A 156 30.69 -9.37 -4.52
C GLY A 156 29.76 -8.26 -4.07
N VAL A 157 30.14 -7.02 -4.36
CA VAL A 157 29.39 -5.81 -3.99
C VAL A 157 28.99 -5.03 -5.24
N LYS A 158 27.71 -4.67 -5.37
CA LYS A 158 27.19 -3.82 -6.46
C LYS A 158 27.29 -2.33 -6.15
N SER A 159 27.01 -1.96 -4.90
CA SER A 159 27.01 -0.56 -4.50
C SER A 159 27.40 -0.39 -3.04
N VAL A 160 27.94 0.77 -2.73
CA VAL A 160 28.27 1.21 -1.36
C VAL A 160 27.47 2.46 -1.06
N ILE A 161 26.81 2.47 0.11
CA ILE A 161 26.09 3.63 0.62
C ILE A 161 26.94 4.30 1.68
N GLN A 162 27.33 5.55 1.45
CA GLN A 162 28.10 6.37 2.37
C GLN A 162 27.42 7.73 2.55
N ASN A 163 27.08 8.11 3.77
CA ASN A 163 26.39 9.36 4.08
C ASN A 163 25.10 9.58 3.26
N GLY A 164 24.34 8.51 3.04
CA GLY A 164 23.10 8.56 2.24
C GLY A 164 23.32 8.60 0.71
N ILE A 165 24.55 8.62 0.24
CA ILE A 165 24.88 8.62 -1.19
C ILE A 165 25.24 7.21 -1.62
N THR A 166 24.53 6.69 -2.63
CA THR A 166 24.82 5.38 -3.23
C THR A 166 25.83 5.54 -4.34
N LYS A 167 26.96 4.84 -4.22
CA LYS A 167 28.00 4.74 -5.24
C LYS A 167 28.02 3.34 -5.80
N SER A 168 27.95 3.20 -7.12
CA SER A 168 28.14 1.92 -7.80
C SER A 168 29.62 1.52 -7.75
N VAL A 169 29.88 0.26 -7.44
CA VAL A 169 31.21 -0.32 -7.51
C VAL A 169 31.37 -0.92 -8.92
N SER A 170 31.94 -0.15 -9.84
CA SER A 170 32.49 -0.70 -11.09
C SER A 170 33.82 -1.37 -10.78
N ASN A 171 34.18 -2.43 -11.54
CA ASN A 171 35.45 -3.10 -11.38
C ASN A 171 36.59 -2.11 -11.20
N VAL A 172 37.22 -2.17 -10.05
CA VAL A 172 38.49 -1.46 -9.83
C VAL A 172 39.54 -2.34 -10.48
N ASN A 173 39.90 -2.01 -11.73
CA ASN A 173 41.15 -2.49 -12.33
C ASN A 173 42.31 -1.73 -11.71
#